data_d48b89190ba5ad9f66bbb8bfe1ed2f4f
#
_entry.id   d48b89190ba5ad9f66bbb8bfe1ed2f4f
#
_cell.length_a   1.000
_cell.length_b   1.000
_cell.length_c   1.000
_cell.angle_alpha   90.00
_cell.angle_beta   90.00
_cell.angle_gamma   90.00
#
_symmetry.space_group_name_H-M   'P 1'
#
loop_
_entity.id
_entity.type
_entity.pdbx_description
1 polymer ?
#
loop_
_entity_poly.entity_id
_entity_poly.type
_entity_poly.pdbx_seq_one_letter_code
_entity_poly.pdbx_strand_id
1 'polypeptide(L)'
;MEYKIRPVESGDAPALAHIQTESWKAAFAKLLPEEVLRSATQVPPAERMYRKLLAEQFGHGLMMEVDGAPHCMAWWSASRDPECPGDAEIICIHSLPGNWGRGYGGAMMDRLLEDIRRAGYRRVMLWVFRDNVRARGFYEKKGFVCNGRTQPSFGIEEVCYERKLPADAEQ
;
A
#
# COMPACT_ATOMS: atom_id res chain seq x y z
N MET A 1 -19.22 6.16 -12.06
CA MET A 1 -18.93 5.91 -10.62
C MET A 1 -18.00 7.01 -10.14
N GLU A 2 -18.46 7.72 -9.14
CA GLU A 2 -17.68 8.80 -8.53
C GLU A 2 -16.79 8.24 -7.43
N TYR A 3 -15.52 8.68 -7.35
CA TYR A 3 -14.65 8.34 -6.25
C TYR A 3 -14.04 9.59 -5.61
N LYS A 4 -13.73 9.48 -4.32
CA LYS A 4 -13.06 10.52 -3.54
C LYS A 4 -11.87 9.89 -2.80
N ILE A 5 -10.70 10.53 -2.85
CA ILE A 5 -9.53 10.14 -2.06
C ILE A 5 -9.30 11.20 -0.99
N ARG A 6 -9.20 10.77 0.25
CA ARG A 6 -8.97 11.64 1.41
C ARG A 6 -7.94 11.04 2.37
N PRO A 7 -7.30 11.85 3.21
CA PRO A 7 -6.56 11.32 4.36
C PRO A 7 -7.46 10.47 5.25
N VAL A 8 -6.87 9.47 5.91
CA VAL A 8 -7.57 8.67 6.91
C VAL A 8 -7.87 9.47 8.17
N GLU A 9 -8.94 9.09 8.83
CA GLU A 9 -9.42 9.69 10.09
C GLU A 9 -9.44 8.65 11.21
N SER A 10 -9.54 9.10 12.46
CA SER A 10 -9.52 8.21 13.64
C SER A 10 -10.61 7.13 13.63
N GLY A 11 -11.74 7.38 12.97
CA GLY A 11 -12.85 6.42 12.84
C GLY A 11 -12.68 5.37 11.73
N ASP A 12 -11.63 5.46 10.91
CA ASP A 12 -11.47 4.60 9.73
C ASP A 12 -10.90 3.20 10.03
N ALA A 13 -10.40 2.94 11.22
CA ALA A 13 -9.74 1.68 11.55
C ALA A 13 -10.55 0.41 11.17
N PRO A 14 -11.88 0.32 11.39
CA PRO A 14 -12.65 -0.82 10.93
C PRO A 14 -12.66 -0.99 9.41
N ALA A 15 -12.82 0.10 8.65
CA ALA A 15 -12.82 0.08 7.20
C ALA A 15 -11.44 -0.29 6.63
N LEU A 16 -10.37 0.24 7.20
CA LEU A 16 -8.98 -0.09 6.84
C LEU A 16 -8.70 -1.58 7.06
N ALA A 17 -9.09 -2.11 8.22
CA ALA A 17 -8.93 -3.52 8.53
C ALA A 17 -9.73 -4.42 7.57
N HIS A 18 -10.95 -4.04 7.24
CA HIS A 18 -11.78 -4.78 6.29
C HIS A 18 -11.14 -4.81 4.90
N ILE A 19 -10.72 -3.66 4.37
CA ILE A 19 -10.08 -3.58 3.04
C ILE A 19 -8.82 -4.43 3.02
N GLN A 20 -7.93 -4.32 4.02
CA GLN A 20 -6.71 -5.10 4.08
C GLN A 20 -6.98 -6.59 4.12
N THR A 21 -7.83 -7.06 5.01
CA THR A 21 -8.07 -8.50 5.19
C THR A 21 -8.73 -9.12 3.98
N GLU A 22 -9.73 -8.49 3.38
CA GLU A 22 -10.38 -8.98 2.16
C GLU A 22 -9.46 -8.93 0.93
N SER A 23 -8.65 -7.87 0.81
CA SER A 23 -7.64 -7.78 -0.24
C SER A 23 -6.59 -8.90 -0.13
N TRP A 24 -6.08 -9.17 1.08
CA TRP A 24 -5.10 -10.22 1.31
C TRP A 24 -5.64 -11.62 1.02
N LYS A 25 -6.85 -11.92 1.47
CA LYS A 25 -7.53 -13.20 1.17
C LYS A 25 -7.60 -13.48 -0.33
N ALA A 26 -7.92 -12.45 -1.12
CA ALA A 26 -8.02 -12.59 -2.56
C ALA A 26 -6.64 -12.60 -3.26
N ALA A 27 -5.73 -11.70 -2.87
CA ALA A 27 -4.45 -11.52 -3.53
C ALA A 27 -3.45 -12.66 -3.22
N PHE A 28 -3.49 -13.21 -2.00
CA PHE A 28 -2.46 -14.13 -1.50
C PHE A 28 -2.93 -15.57 -1.34
N ALA A 29 -4.15 -15.88 -1.78
CA ALA A 29 -4.71 -17.24 -1.69
C ALA A 29 -3.82 -18.34 -2.31
N LYS A 30 -3.05 -17.97 -3.35
CA LYS A 30 -2.14 -18.88 -4.05
C LYS A 30 -0.66 -18.67 -3.70
N LEU A 31 -0.35 -17.70 -2.84
CA LEU A 31 1.01 -17.33 -2.48
C LEU A 31 1.40 -17.79 -1.08
N LEU A 32 0.46 -17.75 -0.15
CA LEU A 32 0.68 -18.12 1.25
C LEU A 32 -0.05 -19.42 1.59
N PRO A 33 0.52 -20.23 2.50
CA PRO A 33 -0.21 -21.36 3.08
C PRO A 33 -1.52 -20.89 3.70
N GLU A 34 -2.58 -21.70 3.57
CA GLU A 34 -3.93 -21.35 4.06
C GLU A 34 -3.95 -20.95 5.54
N GLU A 35 -3.20 -21.66 6.38
CA GLU A 35 -3.13 -21.37 7.81
C GLU A 35 -2.46 -20.02 8.09
N VAL A 36 -1.38 -19.69 7.37
CA VAL A 36 -0.70 -18.41 7.46
C VAL A 36 -1.62 -17.28 7.03
N LEU A 37 -2.28 -17.44 5.90
CA LEU A 37 -3.22 -16.44 5.39
C LEU A 37 -4.41 -16.23 6.33
N ARG A 38 -4.98 -17.30 6.84
CA ARG A 38 -6.08 -17.25 7.83
C ARG A 38 -5.67 -16.50 9.10
N SER A 39 -4.48 -16.76 9.61
CA SER A 39 -3.92 -16.06 10.77
C SER A 39 -3.69 -14.57 10.49
N ALA A 40 -3.10 -14.25 9.33
CA ALA A 40 -2.76 -12.88 8.94
C ALA A 40 -3.98 -12.02 8.55
N THR A 41 -5.14 -12.62 8.31
CA THR A 41 -6.36 -11.93 7.88
C THR A 41 -7.46 -11.89 8.93
N GLN A 42 -7.09 -11.99 10.20
CA GLN A 42 -8.03 -11.79 11.31
C GLN A 42 -8.35 -10.30 11.46
N VAL A 43 -9.64 -9.95 11.44
CA VAL A 43 -10.08 -8.54 11.49
C VAL A 43 -9.72 -7.87 12.82
N PRO A 44 -9.94 -8.46 14.01
CA PRO A 44 -9.65 -7.76 15.26
C PRO A 44 -8.18 -7.34 15.43
N PRO A 45 -7.17 -8.17 15.12
CA PRO A 45 -5.77 -7.72 15.15
C PRO A 45 -5.46 -6.60 14.16
N ALA A 46 -6.00 -6.68 12.94
CA ALA A 46 -5.82 -5.66 11.92
C ALA A 46 -6.43 -4.32 12.37
N GLU A 47 -7.63 -4.35 12.92
CA GLU A 47 -8.28 -3.14 13.43
C GLU A 47 -7.50 -2.51 14.59
N ARG A 48 -7.00 -3.31 15.54
CA ARG A 48 -6.14 -2.80 16.62
C ARG A 48 -4.87 -2.15 16.08
N MET A 49 -4.24 -2.74 15.07
CA MET A 49 -3.06 -2.18 14.41
C MET A 49 -3.37 -0.80 13.82
N TYR A 50 -4.46 -0.67 13.05
CA TYR A 50 -4.82 0.63 12.47
C TYR A 50 -5.21 1.67 13.53
N ARG A 51 -5.94 1.28 14.58
CA ARG A 51 -6.20 2.18 15.72
C ARG A 51 -4.92 2.73 16.32
N LYS A 52 -3.90 1.87 16.49
CA LYS A 52 -2.60 2.28 17.00
C LYS A 52 -1.89 3.24 16.04
N LEU A 53 -1.81 2.92 14.74
CA LEU A 53 -1.17 3.78 13.74
C LEU A 53 -1.83 5.17 13.69
N LEU A 54 -3.16 5.23 13.76
CA LEU A 54 -3.91 6.48 13.78
C LEU A 54 -3.67 7.28 15.06
N ALA A 55 -3.67 6.63 16.22
CA ALA A 55 -3.43 7.28 17.53
C ALA A 55 -2.00 7.81 17.65
N GLU A 56 -1.01 7.08 17.13
CA GLU A 56 0.41 7.47 17.14
C GLU A 56 0.77 8.41 15.99
N GLN A 57 -0.17 8.71 15.09
CA GLN A 57 0.06 9.49 13.88
C GLN A 57 1.26 8.98 13.05
N PHE A 58 1.42 7.65 12.99
CA PHE A 58 2.52 7.04 12.26
C PHE A 58 2.24 7.03 10.76
N GLY A 59 3.14 7.65 9.99
CA GLY A 59 3.03 7.71 8.54
C GLY A 59 1.80 8.47 8.05
N HIS A 60 1.39 8.18 6.83
CA HIS A 60 0.30 8.87 6.13
C HIS A 60 -0.61 7.84 5.46
N GLY A 61 -1.84 7.76 5.90
CA GLY A 61 -2.86 6.89 5.32
C GLY A 61 -3.80 7.66 4.39
N LEU A 62 -4.21 6.99 3.31
CA LEU A 62 -5.23 7.47 2.38
C LEU A 62 -6.38 6.45 2.29
N MET A 63 -7.59 6.95 2.21
CA MET A 63 -8.81 6.20 1.97
C MET A 63 -9.43 6.65 0.66
N MET A 64 -9.82 5.71 -0.20
CA MET A 64 -10.68 5.98 -1.35
C MET A 64 -12.08 5.44 -1.08
N GLU A 65 -13.05 6.31 -1.24
CA GLU A 65 -14.47 5.96 -1.25
C GLU A 65 -14.96 5.94 -2.70
N VAL A 66 -15.73 4.93 -3.05
CA VAL A 66 -16.41 4.80 -4.35
C VAL A 66 -17.89 4.76 -4.08
N ASP A 67 -18.63 5.70 -4.68
CA ASP A 67 -20.08 5.89 -4.44
C ASP A 67 -20.42 5.98 -2.94
N GLY A 68 -19.53 6.63 -2.16
CA GLY A 68 -19.66 6.85 -0.72
C GLY A 68 -19.25 5.68 0.19
N ALA A 69 -18.75 4.58 -0.36
CA ALA A 69 -18.29 3.41 0.41
C ALA A 69 -16.77 3.24 0.35
N PRO A 70 -16.09 2.91 1.49
CA PRO A 70 -14.67 2.61 1.51
C PRO A 70 -14.34 1.45 0.56
N HIS A 71 -13.32 1.65 -0.29
CA HIS A 71 -12.96 0.69 -1.32
C HIS A 71 -11.46 0.39 -1.42
N CYS A 72 -10.62 1.40 -1.35
CA CYS A 72 -9.18 1.26 -1.50
C CYS A 72 -8.48 2.06 -0.40
N MET A 73 -7.34 1.58 0.06
CA MET A 73 -6.51 2.29 1.03
C MET A 73 -5.04 2.18 0.66
N ALA A 74 -4.26 3.15 1.10
CA ALA A 74 -2.81 3.14 0.98
C ALA A 74 -2.17 3.75 2.21
N TRP A 75 -0.93 3.36 2.49
CA TRP A 75 -0.15 3.90 3.62
C TRP A 75 1.30 4.08 3.21
N TRP A 76 1.89 5.23 3.57
CA TRP A 76 3.30 5.50 3.32
C TRP A 76 3.94 6.23 4.52
N SER A 77 5.26 6.16 4.62
CA SER A 77 6.06 6.86 5.63
C SER A 77 7.46 7.18 5.08
N ALA A 78 8.29 7.83 5.88
CA ALA A 78 9.73 7.75 5.69
C ALA A 78 10.14 6.27 5.70
N SER A 79 11.15 5.92 4.90
CA SER A 79 11.59 4.53 4.81
C SER A 79 12.03 3.99 6.18
N ARG A 80 11.53 2.82 6.52
CA ARG A 80 11.97 2.04 7.69
C ARG A 80 13.19 1.17 7.38
N ASP A 81 13.56 1.09 6.11
CA ASP A 81 14.70 0.31 5.64
C ASP A 81 16.01 1.10 5.86
N PRO A 82 16.94 0.58 6.70
CA PRO A 82 18.19 1.29 6.99
C PRO A 82 19.11 1.44 5.76
N GLU A 83 18.89 0.66 4.71
CA GLU A 83 19.66 0.78 3.46
C GLU A 83 19.05 1.82 2.49
N CYS A 84 17.89 2.38 2.82
CA CYS A 84 17.21 3.41 2.04
C CYS A 84 16.94 4.67 2.88
N PRO A 85 17.98 5.26 3.53
CA PRO A 85 17.79 6.46 4.33
C PRO A 85 17.42 7.64 3.41
N GLY A 86 16.43 8.44 3.85
CA GLY A 86 15.97 9.59 3.09
C GLY A 86 14.96 9.30 1.98
N ASP A 87 14.62 8.04 1.74
CA ASP A 87 13.55 7.65 0.83
C ASP A 87 12.19 7.64 1.54
N ALA A 88 11.11 7.69 0.76
CA ALA A 88 9.80 7.29 1.25
C ALA A 88 9.57 5.80 1.01
N GLU A 89 8.73 5.19 1.82
CA GLU A 89 8.30 3.80 1.68
C GLU A 89 6.78 3.74 1.54
N ILE A 90 6.30 3.09 0.47
CA ILE A 90 4.90 2.66 0.38
C ILE A 90 4.78 1.36 1.17
N ILE A 91 4.11 1.43 2.31
CA ILE A 91 3.92 0.28 3.20
C ILE A 91 2.88 -0.66 2.65
N CYS A 92 1.79 -0.13 2.11
CA CYS A 92 0.74 -0.93 1.48
C CYS A 92 -0.14 -0.10 0.54
N ILE A 93 -0.76 -0.81 -0.40
CA ILE A 93 -1.89 -0.34 -1.20
C ILE A 93 -2.82 -1.53 -1.40
N HIS A 94 -4.06 -1.40 -0.96
CA HIS A 94 -5.05 -2.48 -0.97
C HIS A 94 -6.37 -1.99 -1.53
N SER A 95 -7.05 -2.84 -2.30
CA SER A 95 -8.38 -2.59 -2.84
C SER A 95 -9.26 -3.81 -2.64
N LEU A 96 -10.53 -3.60 -2.36
CA LEU A 96 -11.51 -4.68 -2.34
C LEU A 96 -11.56 -5.39 -3.70
N PRO A 97 -11.56 -6.74 -3.73
CA PRO A 97 -11.38 -7.51 -4.96
C PRO A 97 -12.51 -7.31 -5.99
N GLY A 98 -13.73 -7.01 -5.57
CA GLY A 98 -14.88 -6.83 -6.46
C GLY A 98 -14.76 -5.67 -7.46
N ASN A 99 -13.81 -4.76 -7.25
CA ASN A 99 -13.60 -3.60 -8.11
C ASN A 99 -12.21 -3.56 -8.77
N TRP A 100 -11.48 -4.68 -8.75
CA TRP A 100 -10.19 -4.75 -9.42
C TRP A 100 -10.33 -4.54 -10.94
N GLY A 101 -9.31 -3.94 -11.54
CA GLY A 101 -9.29 -3.67 -12.99
C GLY A 101 -10.05 -2.43 -13.44
N ARG A 102 -10.67 -1.68 -12.53
CA ARG A 102 -11.44 -0.46 -12.84
C ARG A 102 -10.65 0.85 -12.74
N GLY A 103 -9.32 0.76 -12.53
CA GLY A 103 -8.45 1.94 -12.47
C GLY A 103 -8.30 2.58 -11.09
N TYR A 104 -9.05 2.16 -10.08
CA TYR A 104 -9.03 2.79 -8.75
C TYR A 104 -7.66 2.71 -8.06
N GLY A 105 -6.99 1.55 -8.13
CA GLY A 105 -5.63 1.41 -7.62
C GLY A 105 -4.65 2.34 -8.31
N GLY A 106 -4.83 2.57 -9.61
CA GLY A 106 -4.04 3.53 -10.38
C GLY A 106 -4.21 4.96 -9.90
N ALA A 107 -5.44 5.39 -9.69
CA ALA A 107 -5.77 6.72 -9.16
C ALA A 107 -5.24 6.91 -7.72
N MET A 108 -5.35 5.87 -6.87
CA MET A 108 -4.79 5.89 -5.52
C MET A 108 -3.26 6.03 -5.57
N MET A 109 -2.57 5.27 -6.42
CA MET A 109 -1.12 5.36 -6.57
C MET A 109 -0.68 6.75 -7.04
N ASP A 110 -1.38 7.34 -8.02
CA ASP A 110 -1.04 8.67 -8.53
C ASP A 110 -1.16 9.73 -7.44
N ARG A 111 -2.22 9.68 -6.63
CA ARG A 111 -2.39 10.58 -5.48
C ARG A 111 -1.30 10.37 -4.43
N LEU A 112 -0.99 9.12 -4.11
CA LEU A 112 0.02 8.76 -3.12
C LEU A 112 1.41 9.25 -3.53
N LEU A 113 1.80 9.06 -4.79
CA LEU A 113 3.09 9.54 -5.32
C LEU A 113 3.18 11.07 -5.32
N GLU A 114 2.08 11.75 -5.59
CA GLU A 114 2.03 13.21 -5.50
C GLU A 114 2.17 13.72 -4.07
N ASP A 115 1.50 13.08 -3.10
CA ASP A 115 1.64 13.42 -1.69
C ASP A 115 3.08 13.20 -1.19
N ILE A 116 3.71 12.08 -1.58
CA ILE A 116 5.12 11.78 -1.28
C ILE A 116 6.05 12.86 -1.88
N ARG A 117 5.84 13.22 -3.14
CA ARG A 117 6.62 14.26 -3.82
C ARG A 117 6.50 15.61 -3.12
N ARG A 118 5.27 16.02 -2.77
CA ARG A 118 5.00 17.28 -2.04
C ARG A 118 5.62 17.29 -0.64
N ALA A 119 5.76 16.14 -0.02
CA ALA A 119 6.47 16.00 1.25
C ALA A 119 8.00 16.13 1.12
N GLY A 120 8.52 16.31 -0.09
CA GLY A 120 9.93 16.57 -0.37
C GLY A 120 10.76 15.35 -0.71
N TYR A 121 10.16 14.16 -0.76
CA TYR A 121 10.90 12.94 -1.15
C TYR A 121 11.18 12.91 -2.65
N ARG A 122 12.37 12.42 -3.02
CA ARG A 122 12.82 12.28 -4.42
C ARG A 122 12.92 10.84 -4.86
N ARG A 123 12.79 9.90 -3.95
CA ARG A 123 12.75 8.47 -4.23
C ARG A 123 11.77 7.78 -3.30
N VAL A 124 11.09 6.79 -3.84
CA VAL A 124 10.14 5.96 -3.12
C VAL A 124 10.43 4.50 -3.39
N MET A 125 10.33 3.66 -2.36
CA MET A 125 10.54 2.22 -2.42
C MET A 125 9.36 1.47 -1.83
N LEU A 126 9.27 0.20 -2.17
CA LEU A 126 8.29 -0.73 -1.62
C LEU A 126 8.79 -2.17 -1.68
N TRP A 127 8.20 -3.01 -0.86
CA TRP A 127 8.40 -4.45 -0.88
C TRP A 127 7.14 -5.15 -1.42
N VAL A 128 7.33 -6.17 -2.25
CA VAL A 128 6.24 -6.96 -2.84
C VAL A 128 6.65 -8.42 -2.93
N PHE A 129 5.74 -9.34 -2.67
CA PHE A 129 6.02 -10.77 -2.83
C PHE A 129 6.48 -11.06 -4.26
N ARG A 130 7.60 -11.80 -4.38
CA ARG A 130 8.21 -12.15 -5.68
C ARG A 130 7.20 -12.76 -6.65
N ASP A 131 6.35 -13.65 -6.16
CA ASP A 131 5.39 -14.38 -6.98
C ASP A 131 4.06 -13.65 -7.16
N ASN A 132 3.90 -12.45 -6.58
CA ASN A 132 2.75 -11.59 -6.84
C ASN A 132 2.91 -10.83 -8.17
N VAL A 133 2.82 -11.58 -9.26
CA VAL A 133 3.02 -11.08 -10.64
C VAL A 133 2.07 -9.94 -10.97
N ARG A 134 0.84 -10.00 -10.45
CA ARG A 134 -0.17 -8.95 -10.67
C ARG A 134 0.26 -7.63 -10.03
N ALA A 135 0.68 -7.62 -8.78
CA ALA A 135 1.14 -6.41 -8.10
C ALA A 135 2.43 -5.88 -8.73
N ARG A 136 3.38 -6.75 -9.06
CA ARG A 136 4.62 -6.36 -9.74
C ARG A 136 4.34 -5.66 -11.06
N GLY A 137 3.49 -6.24 -11.90
CA GLY A 137 3.07 -5.62 -13.16
C GLY A 137 2.35 -4.28 -12.98
N PHE A 138 1.59 -4.12 -11.88
CA PHE A 138 0.98 -2.84 -11.51
C PHE A 138 2.03 -1.78 -11.17
N TYR A 139 3.03 -2.12 -10.34
CA TYR A 139 4.11 -1.20 -9.98
C TYR A 139 4.98 -0.83 -11.17
N GLU A 140 5.31 -1.79 -12.02
CA GLU A 140 6.08 -1.56 -13.26
C GLU A 140 5.38 -0.58 -14.20
N LYS A 141 4.06 -0.71 -14.38
CA LYS A 141 3.24 0.25 -15.14
C LYS A 141 3.22 1.65 -14.51
N LYS A 142 3.45 1.75 -13.21
CA LYS A 142 3.58 3.01 -12.47
C LYS A 142 5.02 3.53 -12.39
N GLY A 143 5.93 2.97 -13.19
CA GLY A 143 7.31 3.44 -13.32
C GLY A 143 8.26 2.97 -12.23
N PHE A 144 7.87 1.99 -11.43
CA PHE A 144 8.76 1.35 -10.47
C PHE A 144 9.64 0.31 -11.17
N VAL A 145 10.85 0.15 -10.67
CA VAL A 145 11.85 -0.81 -11.16
C VAL A 145 12.31 -1.70 -10.02
N CYS A 146 12.37 -3.01 -10.26
CA CYS A 146 12.95 -3.95 -9.30
C CYS A 146 14.46 -3.69 -9.18
N ASN A 147 14.95 -3.46 -7.97
CA ASN A 147 16.37 -3.18 -7.73
C ASN A 147 17.21 -4.42 -7.35
N GLY A 148 16.60 -5.60 -7.32
CA GLY A 148 17.26 -6.87 -7.04
C GLY A 148 17.43 -7.21 -5.55
N ARG A 149 17.11 -6.31 -4.64
CA ARG A 149 17.12 -6.60 -3.20
C ARG A 149 15.96 -7.51 -2.83
N THR A 150 16.20 -8.42 -1.90
CA THR A 150 15.21 -9.38 -1.42
C THR A 150 15.22 -9.47 0.10
N GLN A 151 14.08 -9.85 0.66
CA GLN A 151 13.93 -10.17 2.08
C GLN A 151 12.86 -11.24 2.29
N PRO A 152 12.91 -12.01 3.40
CA PRO A 152 11.83 -12.93 3.74
C PRO A 152 10.66 -12.20 4.40
N SER A 153 9.43 -12.64 4.09
CA SER A 153 8.21 -12.18 4.74
C SER A 153 7.17 -13.30 4.71
N PHE A 154 6.58 -13.64 5.86
CA PHE A 154 5.63 -14.76 5.98
C PHE A 154 6.14 -16.11 5.42
N GLY A 155 7.47 -16.34 5.48
CA GLY A 155 8.08 -17.57 4.99
C GLY A 155 8.30 -17.63 3.47
N ILE A 156 7.98 -16.58 2.73
CA ILE A 156 8.24 -16.42 1.30
C ILE A 156 9.06 -15.16 1.03
N GLU A 157 9.53 -15.01 -0.20
CA GLU A 157 10.44 -13.93 -0.56
C GLU A 157 9.68 -12.69 -1.09
N GLU A 158 10.08 -11.53 -0.59
CA GLU A 158 9.75 -10.23 -1.19
C GLU A 158 10.91 -9.70 -2.00
N VAL A 159 10.60 -8.89 -3.01
CA VAL A 159 11.54 -8.13 -3.84
C VAL A 159 11.27 -6.64 -3.67
N CYS A 160 12.34 -5.84 -3.73
CA CYS A 160 12.25 -4.39 -3.58
C CYS A 160 12.07 -3.72 -4.93
N TYR A 161 11.12 -2.80 -5.01
CA TYR A 161 10.90 -1.90 -6.14
C TYR A 161 11.18 -0.47 -5.71
N GLU A 162 11.72 0.33 -6.61
CA GLU A 162 11.99 1.74 -6.38
C GLU A 162 11.57 2.60 -7.57
N ARG A 163 11.27 3.86 -7.30
CA ARG A 163 10.97 4.87 -8.31
C ARG A 163 11.57 6.21 -7.90
N LYS A 164 12.24 6.88 -8.84
CA LYS A 164 12.63 8.29 -8.70
C LYS A 164 11.43 9.18 -9.01
N LEU A 165 11.23 10.20 -8.18
CA LEU A 165 10.19 11.20 -8.38
C LEU A 165 10.80 12.45 -9.02
N PRO A 166 10.09 13.11 -9.94
CA PRO A 166 10.60 14.35 -10.56
C PRO A 166 10.77 15.43 -9.49
N ALA A 167 11.81 16.24 -9.65
CA ALA A 167 11.93 17.49 -8.90
C ALA A 167 10.78 18.43 -9.31
N ASP A 168 10.41 19.35 -8.40
CA ASP A 168 9.55 20.46 -8.81
C ASP A 168 10.27 21.22 -9.92
N ALA A 169 9.53 21.57 -10.99
CA ALA A 169 10.04 22.49 -11.97
C ALA A 169 10.35 23.80 -11.22
N GLU A 170 11.60 24.24 -11.26
CA GLU A 170 11.96 25.56 -10.76
C GLU A 170 11.08 26.57 -11.47
N GLN A 171 10.24 27.27 -10.69
CA GLN A 171 9.45 28.41 -11.17
C GLN A 171 10.32 29.62 -11.26
#